data_571652ea371515fb0d34d07261c38d2c
#
_entry.id   571652ea371515fb0d34d07261c38d2c
#
_cell.length_a   1.000
_cell.length_b   1.000
_cell.length_c   1.000
_cell.angle_alpha   90.00
_cell.angle_beta   90.00
_cell.angle_gamma   90.00
#
_symmetry.space_group_name_H-M   'P 1'
#
loop_
_entity.id
_entity.type
_entity.pdbx_description
1 polymer ?
#
loop_
_entity_poly.entity_id
_entity_poly.type
_entity_poly.pdbx_seq_one_letter_code
_entity_poly.pdbx_strand_id
1 'polypeptide(L)'
;SFGNAVVSRFINTDIKEIRIFSRDEMKQDDMRKLYNNDKLKFYIGDVRDQNSVDDVMRDVDYMFHAAALKQVPSCEFHPMQAVKTNIVGTENVLNSAINAGVKKVIVLSTDKAVYPINAMGISKAMMERVVVAKGRNVAETMIAVTRYGNVIASRGSVIPLFINQLRSGAPITITNPKMTRFMMSLDQAVELVLFAFENGKSGDIFVQKAPAVTIELLVNTIKNIIGRPKHEVKTIGTRHGEKLYETLLTKEEMVKAIDMGEYFRIPADTRDLNYNKFFEEGEEVLNEAGEYHSHNTHRLN
;
A
#
# COMPACT_ATOMS: atom_id res chain seq x y z
N SER A 1 -7.52 -8.24 7.80
CA SER A 1 -6.16 -8.40 7.30
C SER A 1 -5.24 -7.31 7.84
N PHE A 2 -4.84 -6.28 7.09
CA PHE A 2 -3.80 -5.35 7.53
C PHE A 2 -4.13 -4.66 8.88
N GLY A 3 -5.29 -4.01 9.02
CA GLY A 3 -5.70 -3.38 10.28
C GLY A 3 -5.66 -4.34 11.48
N ASN A 4 -6.08 -5.61 11.30
CA ASN A 4 -5.95 -6.63 12.34
C ASN A 4 -4.49 -6.92 12.72
N ALA A 5 -3.58 -6.95 11.76
CA ALA A 5 -2.16 -7.18 12.03
C ALA A 5 -1.54 -6.02 12.83
N VAL A 6 -1.89 -4.79 12.46
CA VAL A 6 -1.46 -3.60 13.23
C VAL A 6 -1.99 -3.66 14.65
N VAL A 7 -3.28 -3.93 14.84
CA VAL A 7 -3.88 -4.08 16.18
C VAL A 7 -3.19 -5.19 16.97
N SER A 8 -3.01 -6.38 16.36
CA SER A 8 -2.32 -7.51 17.00
C SER A 8 -0.91 -7.18 17.45
N ARG A 9 -0.19 -6.34 16.70
CA ARG A 9 1.17 -5.92 17.01
C ARG A 9 1.23 -4.99 18.23
N PHE A 10 0.22 -4.11 18.38
CA PHE A 10 0.25 -3.06 19.39
C PHE A 10 -0.59 -3.30 20.64
N ILE A 11 -1.59 -4.20 20.59
CA ILE A 11 -2.56 -4.36 21.67
C ILE A 11 -1.92 -4.74 23.03
N ASN A 12 -0.80 -5.45 22.99
CA ASN A 12 -0.07 -5.90 24.17
C ASN A 12 1.11 -5.00 24.56
N THR A 13 1.25 -3.83 23.92
CA THR A 13 2.27 -2.84 24.26
C THR A 13 1.73 -1.86 25.31
N ASP A 14 2.53 -0.87 25.68
CA ASP A 14 2.16 0.24 26.59
C ASP A 14 1.27 1.31 25.94
N ILE A 15 0.81 1.10 24.70
CA ILE A 15 -0.10 1.99 24.01
C ILE A 15 -1.39 2.18 24.85
N LYS A 16 -1.82 3.42 25.00
CA LYS A 16 -2.98 3.75 25.83
C LYS A 16 -4.30 3.40 25.16
N GLU A 17 -4.42 3.74 23.88
CA GLU A 17 -5.65 3.58 23.10
C GLU A 17 -5.34 3.34 21.62
N ILE A 18 -6.12 2.49 20.96
CA ILE A 18 -6.10 2.28 19.52
C ILE A 18 -7.49 2.56 18.97
N ARG A 19 -7.62 3.58 18.14
CA ARG A 19 -8.86 3.93 17.46
C ARG A 19 -8.95 3.24 16.12
N ILE A 20 -10.05 2.52 15.90
CA ILE A 20 -10.37 1.86 14.64
C ILE A 20 -11.48 2.64 13.95
N PHE A 21 -11.15 3.32 12.85
CA PHE A 21 -12.08 4.12 12.07
C PHE A 21 -12.34 3.46 10.71
N SER A 22 -13.57 3.13 10.41
CA SER A 22 -13.98 2.58 9.12
C SER A 22 -15.48 2.65 8.91
N ARG A 23 -15.91 2.45 7.65
CA ARG A 23 -17.34 2.33 7.28
C ARG A 23 -17.93 0.95 7.56
N ASP A 24 -17.08 -0.06 7.79
CA ASP A 24 -17.46 -1.48 7.83
C ASP A 24 -17.76 -1.88 9.28
N GLU A 25 -19.01 -1.73 9.67
CA GLU A 25 -19.55 -2.09 10.98
C GLU A 25 -19.30 -3.57 11.33
N MET A 26 -19.53 -4.48 10.38
CA MET A 26 -19.37 -5.92 10.60
C MET A 26 -17.92 -6.27 10.93
N LYS A 27 -16.95 -5.70 10.21
CA LYS A 27 -15.53 -5.93 10.53
C LYS A 27 -15.11 -5.33 11.85
N GLN A 28 -15.71 -4.23 12.28
CA GLN A 28 -15.47 -3.65 13.60
C GLN A 28 -16.04 -4.56 14.69
N ASP A 29 -17.24 -5.10 14.51
CA ASP A 29 -17.86 -6.04 15.44
C ASP A 29 -17.07 -7.35 15.55
N ASP A 30 -16.65 -7.92 14.43
CA ASP A 30 -15.75 -9.08 14.39
C ASP A 30 -14.45 -8.82 15.18
N MET A 31 -13.85 -7.64 15.00
CA MET A 31 -12.62 -7.25 15.68
C MET A 31 -12.85 -7.05 17.19
N ARG A 32 -13.95 -6.42 17.57
CA ARG A 32 -14.34 -6.21 18.97
C ARG A 32 -14.48 -7.55 19.70
N LYS A 33 -15.18 -8.51 19.08
CA LYS A 33 -15.36 -9.86 19.62
C LYS A 33 -14.04 -10.65 19.69
N LEU A 34 -13.20 -10.52 18.67
CA LEU A 34 -11.92 -11.24 18.58
C LEU A 34 -10.93 -10.80 19.67
N TYR A 35 -10.78 -9.50 19.88
CA TYR A 35 -9.77 -8.98 20.80
C TYR A 35 -10.28 -8.75 22.22
N ASN A 36 -11.55 -8.38 22.39
CA ASN A 36 -12.20 -8.11 23.67
C ASN A 36 -11.30 -7.33 24.64
N ASN A 37 -10.81 -6.15 24.20
CA ASN A 37 -9.81 -5.36 24.90
C ASN A 37 -10.20 -3.89 24.97
N ASP A 38 -10.15 -3.29 26.17
CA ASP A 38 -10.62 -1.94 26.45
C ASP A 38 -9.78 -0.82 25.78
N LYS A 39 -8.54 -1.13 25.35
CA LYS A 39 -7.72 -0.21 24.58
C LYS A 39 -8.29 0.08 23.19
N LEU A 40 -9.15 -0.81 22.66
CA LEU A 40 -9.71 -0.66 21.32
C LEU A 40 -10.99 0.20 21.38
N LYS A 41 -10.98 1.28 20.63
CA LYS A 41 -12.14 2.16 20.43
C LYS A 41 -12.56 2.13 18.96
N PHE A 42 -13.83 1.92 18.72
CA PHE A 42 -14.38 1.71 17.39
C PHE A 42 -15.25 2.91 16.98
N TYR A 43 -14.92 3.48 15.82
CA TYR A 43 -15.62 4.62 15.25
C TYR A 43 -16.09 4.27 13.84
N ILE A 44 -17.40 4.42 13.61
CA ILE A 44 -17.98 4.27 12.26
C ILE A 44 -17.94 5.64 11.59
N GLY A 45 -17.31 5.67 10.40
CA GLY A 45 -17.23 6.91 9.63
C GLY A 45 -16.54 6.69 8.27
N ASP A 46 -16.55 7.72 7.46
CA ASP A 46 -16.05 7.70 6.09
C ASP A 46 -14.95 8.77 5.92
N VAL A 47 -13.78 8.39 5.41
CA VAL A 47 -12.68 9.33 5.13
C VAL A 47 -13.07 10.43 4.13
N ARG A 48 -14.14 10.24 3.37
CA ARG A 48 -14.68 11.24 2.45
C ARG A 48 -15.46 12.36 3.17
N ASP A 49 -15.82 12.14 4.42
CA ASP A 49 -16.48 13.10 5.28
C ASP A 49 -15.47 13.70 6.28
N GLN A 50 -15.11 14.96 6.05
CA GLN A 50 -14.14 15.68 6.85
C GLN A 50 -14.53 15.72 8.34
N ASN A 51 -15.80 15.97 8.66
CA ASN A 51 -16.26 16.09 10.04
C ASN A 51 -16.10 14.77 10.81
N SER A 52 -16.43 13.63 10.19
CA SER A 52 -16.22 12.31 10.81
C SER A 52 -14.75 12.04 11.11
N VAL A 53 -13.83 12.52 10.26
CA VAL A 53 -12.39 12.36 10.46
C VAL A 53 -11.88 13.29 11.55
N ASP A 54 -12.35 14.54 11.60
CA ASP A 54 -11.96 15.51 12.63
C ASP A 54 -12.34 15.03 14.05
N ASP A 55 -13.52 14.44 14.21
CA ASP A 55 -13.98 13.94 15.50
C ASP A 55 -13.12 12.80 16.05
N VAL A 56 -12.67 11.89 15.19
CA VAL A 56 -11.85 10.75 15.62
C VAL A 56 -10.38 11.11 15.83
N MET A 57 -9.91 12.23 15.25
CA MET A 57 -8.51 12.62 15.25
C MET A 57 -8.05 13.36 16.53
N ARG A 58 -8.97 13.84 17.37
CA ARG A 58 -8.61 14.56 18.60
C ARG A 58 -7.75 13.71 19.54
N ASP A 59 -6.66 14.28 20.05
CA ASP A 59 -5.72 13.62 20.97
C ASP A 59 -5.06 12.34 20.42
N VAL A 60 -4.90 12.23 19.09
CA VAL A 60 -4.18 11.14 18.42
C VAL A 60 -2.72 11.53 18.26
N ASP A 61 -1.80 10.68 18.74
CA ASP A 61 -0.35 10.90 18.57
C ASP A 61 0.17 10.37 17.23
N TYR A 62 -0.30 9.19 16.82
CA TYR A 62 0.17 8.46 15.63
C TYR A 62 -0.99 7.98 14.78
N MET A 63 -0.90 8.18 13.49
CA MET A 63 -1.96 7.83 12.57
C MET A 63 -1.46 6.98 11.41
N PHE A 64 -2.20 5.93 11.11
CA PHE A 64 -1.95 5.04 10.00
C PHE A 64 -3.14 5.02 9.04
N HIS A 65 -2.95 5.57 7.83
CA HIS A 65 -4.01 5.67 6.83
C HIS A 65 -3.98 4.51 5.83
N ALA A 66 -4.93 3.58 5.98
CA ALA A 66 -5.09 2.41 5.14
C ALA A 66 -6.40 2.36 4.35
N ALA A 67 -7.29 3.36 4.53
CA ALA A 67 -8.56 3.39 3.82
C ALA A 67 -8.34 3.65 2.33
N ALA A 68 -8.84 2.77 1.47
CA ALA A 68 -8.73 2.91 0.02
C ALA A 68 -9.72 2.03 -0.73
N LEU A 69 -10.08 2.43 -1.94
CA LEU A 69 -10.56 1.52 -2.97
C LEU A 69 -9.36 0.90 -3.68
N LYS A 70 -9.26 -0.43 -3.68
CA LYS A 70 -8.07 -1.16 -4.18
C LYS A 70 -8.36 -2.16 -5.31
N GLN A 71 -9.63 -2.43 -5.60
CA GLN A 71 -10.00 -3.37 -6.65
C GLN A 71 -9.95 -2.67 -8.02
N VAL A 72 -9.07 -3.15 -8.90
CA VAL A 72 -8.87 -2.54 -10.23
C VAL A 72 -10.18 -2.48 -11.02
N PRO A 73 -10.96 -3.57 -11.19
CA PRO A 73 -12.20 -3.48 -11.94
C PRO A 73 -13.20 -2.47 -11.36
N SER A 74 -13.36 -2.45 -10.02
CA SER A 74 -14.28 -1.50 -9.39
C SER A 74 -13.87 -0.05 -9.58
N CYS A 75 -12.56 0.24 -9.59
CA CYS A 75 -12.06 1.59 -9.83
C CYS A 75 -12.19 1.99 -11.30
N GLU A 76 -12.02 1.06 -12.25
CA GLU A 76 -12.27 1.33 -13.68
C GLU A 76 -13.73 1.69 -13.96
N PHE A 77 -14.68 0.96 -13.39
CA PHE A 77 -16.11 1.25 -13.55
C PHE A 77 -16.58 2.47 -12.76
N HIS A 78 -15.90 2.80 -11.66
CA HIS A 78 -16.27 3.90 -10.76
C HIS A 78 -15.08 4.81 -10.42
N PRO A 79 -14.41 5.42 -11.41
CA PRO A 79 -13.16 6.16 -11.18
C PRO A 79 -13.33 7.33 -10.20
N MET A 80 -14.47 8.03 -10.23
CA MET A 80 -14.74 9.11 -9.29
C MET A 80 -14.87 8.64 -7.84
N GLN A 81 -15.27 7.38 -7.59
CA GLN A 81 -15.26 6.84 -6.22
C GLN A 81 -13.82 6.56 -5.77
N ALA A 82 -12.93 6.15 -6.68
CA ALA A 82 -11.50 6.05 -6.38
C ALA A 82 -10.89 7.43 -6.09
N VAL A 83 -11.19 8.45 -6.86
CA VAL A 83 -10.78 9.85 -6.60
C VAL A 83 -11.26 10.31 -5.21
N LYS A 84 -12.55 10.19 -4.93
CA LYS A 84 -13.15 10.61 -3.65
C LYS A 84 -12.54 9.88 -2.45
N THR A 85 -12.27 8.58 -2.57
CA THR A 85 -11.75 7.80 -1.44
C THR A 85 -10.23 7.89 -1.32
N ASN A 86 -9.51 7.67 -2.43
CA ASN A 86 -8.05 7.54 -2.38
C ASN A 86 -7.34 8.89 -2.37
N ILE A 87 -7.92 9.93 -3.01
CA ILE A 87 -7.31 11.26 -3.10
C ILE A 87 -7.94 12.20 -2.08
N VAL A 88 -9.24 12.51 -2.23
CA VAL A 88 -9.93 13.48 -1.35
C VAL A 88 -10.00 12.94 0.09
N GLY A 89 -10.28 11.64 0.26
CA GLY A 89 -10.28 11.02 1.59
C GLY A 89 -8.92 11.09 2.27
N THR A 90 -7.81 10.92 1.52
CA THR A 90 -6.46 11.11 2.08
C THR A 90 -6.22 12.58 2.42
N GLU A 91 -6.61 13.51 1.57
CA GLU A 91 -6.53 14.95 1.85
C GLU A 91 -7.25 15.32 3.14
N ASN A 92 -8.47 14.84 3.34
CA ASN A 92 -9.25 15.04 4.56
C ASN A 92 -8.51 14.51 5.79
N VAL A 93 -8.01 13.27 5.71
CA VAL A 93 -7.26 12.64 6.79
C VAL A 93 -6.01 13.44 7.16
N LEU A 94 -5.26 13.92 6.18
CA LEU A 94 -4.06 14.73 6.41
C LEU A 94 -4.41 16.09 7.04
N ASN A 95 -5.45 16.76 6.54
CA ASN A 95 -5.91 18.04 7.13
C ASN A 95 -6.33 17.85 8.59
N SER A 96 -7.14 16.83 8.89
CA SER A 96 -7.54 16.53 10.26
C SER A 96 -6.36 16.20 11.17
N ALA A 97 -5.40 15.42 10.68
CA ALA A 97 -4.21 15.05 11.45
C ALA A 97 -3.34 16.28 11.76
N ILE A 98 -3.12 17.15 10.78
CA ILE A 98 -2.37 18.40 10.97
C ILE A 98 -3.08 19.31 11.96
N ASN A 99 -4.38 19.53 11.79
CA ASN A 99 -5.17 20.38 12.66
C ASN A 99 -5.25 19.87 14.12
N ALA A 100 -5.22 18.55 14.29
CA ALA A 100 -5.22 17.90 15.60
C ALA A 100 -3.82 17.78 16.24
N GLY A 101 -2.75 18.18 15.54
CA GLY A 101 -1.39 18.09 16.05
C GLY A 101 -0.85 16.66 16.14
N VAL A 102 -1.31 15.76 15.26
CA VAL A 102 -0.79 14.38 15.17
C VAL A 102 0.70 14.40 14.88
N LYS A 103 1.49 13.70 15.69
CA LYS A 103 2.96 13.72 15.57
C LYS A 103 3.46 13.09 14.27
N LYS A 104 2.90 11.93 13.91
CA LYS A 104 3.34 11.19 12.71
C LYS A 104 2.16 10.52 12.01
N VAL A 105 2.13 10.65 10.68
CA VAL A 105 1.14 10.03 9.80
C VAL A 105 1.84 9.19 8.75
N ILE A 106 1.47 7.90 8.63
CA ILE A 106 1.93 7.03 7.56
C ILE A 106 0.75 6.68 6.65
N VAL A 107 0.90 6.92 5.36
CA VAL A 107 -0.11 6.65 4.33
C VAL A 107 0.30 5.45 3.49
N LEU A 108 -0.61 4.49 3.33
CA LEU A 108 -0.35 3.30 2.51
C LEU A 108 -0.52 3.56 1.03
N SER A 109 0.50 3.16 0.26
CA SER A 109 0.47 3.10 -1.20
C SER A 109 0.73 1.68 -1.73
N THR A 110 1.06 1.54 -3.00
CA THR A 110 1.17 0.26 -3.71
C THR A 110 2.14 0.38 -4.89
N ASP A 111 2.73 -0.74 -5.32
CA ASP A 111 3.47 -0.90 -6.57
C ASP A 111 2.68 -0.42 -7.80
N LYS A 112 1.35 -0.47 -7.75
CA LYS A 112 0.48 -0.04 -8.85
C LYS A 112 0.39 1.48 -9.03
N ALA A 113 0.88 2.25 -8.04
CA ALA A 113 1.05 3.69 -8.15
C ALA A 113 2.26 4.08 -9.03
N VAL A 114 3.20 3.15 -9.25
CA VAL A 114 4.38 3.36 -10.08
C VAL A 114 4.07 2.97 -11.53
N TYR A 115 4.29 3.87 -12.48
CA TYR A 115 3.88 3.71 -13.87
C TYR A 115 2.43 3.21 -14.00
N PRO A 116 1.44 3.96 -13.48
CA PRO A 116 0.08 3.46 -13.36
C PRO A 116 -0.61 3.32 -14.71
N ILE A 117 -1.28 2.19 -14.95
CA ILE A 117 -2.01 1.89 -16.19
C ILE A 117 -3.51 1.66 -15.96
N ASN A 118 -4.00 1.87 -14.75
CA ASN A 118 -5.40 1.72 -14.40
C ASN A 118 -5.85 2.78 -13.39
N ALA A 119 -7.16 3.01 -13.28
CA ALA A 119 -7.74 4.06 -12.44
C ALA A 119 -7.36 3.93 -10.95
N MET A 120 -7.25 2.70 -10.45
CA MET A 120 -6.79 2.47 -9.07
C MET A 120 -5.34 2.95 -8.89
N GLY A 121 -4.43 2.53 -9.77
CA GLY A 121 -3.02 2.95 -9.74
C GLY A 121 -2.86 4.46 -9.91
N ILE A 122 -3.60 5.07 -10.86
CA ILE A 122 -3.59 6.52 -11.10
C ILE A 122 -4.04 7.28 -9.84
N SER A 123 -5.13 6.84 -9.20
CA SER A 123 -5.61 7.47 -7.96
C SER A 123 -4.61 7.36 -6.81
N LYS A 124 -3.89 6.23 -6.70
CA LYS A 124 -2.85 6.05 -5.68
C LYS A 124 -1.58 6.85 -5.99
N ALA A 125 -1.20 6.97 -7.26
CA ALA A 125 -0.09 7.83 -7.69
C ALA A 125 -0.37 9.31 -7.35
N MET A 126 -1.59 9.79 -7.63
CA MET A 126 -1.99 11.15 -7.28
C MET A 126 -2.06 11.33 -5.74
N MET A 127 -2.56 10.34 -5.02
CA MET A 127 -2.54 10.35 -3.55
C MET A 127 -1.11 10.54 -3.01
N GLU A 128 -0.11 9.82 -3.53
CA GLU A 128 1.29 10.02 -3.12
C GLU A 128 1.75 11.46 -3.35
N ARG A 129 1.39 12.07 -4.48
CA ARG A 129 1.72 13.49 -4.76
C ARG A 129 1.07 14.44 -3.75
N VAL A 130 -0.18 14.19 -3.36
CA VAL A 130 -0.88 14.96 -2.31
C VAL A 130 -0.13 14.83 -0.99
N VAL A 131 0.25 13.61 -0.59
CA VAL A 131 1.00 13.38 0.67
C VAL A 131 2.35 14.11 0.67
N VAL A 132 3.12 13.98 -0.41
CA VAL A 132 4.43 14.66 -0.54
C VAL A 132 4.27 16.18 -0.52
N ALA A 133 3.28 16.72 -1.23
CA ALA A 133 3.00 18.15 -1.25
C ALA A 133 2.61 18.69 0.14
N LYS A 134 1.77 17.96 0.90
CA LYS A 134 1.43 18.31 2.29
C LYS A 134 2.66 18.29 3.19
N GLY A 135 3.48 17.24 3.09
CA GLY A 135 4.68 17.11 3.90
C GLY A 135 5.69 18.24 3.74
N ARG A 136 5.71 18.94 2.59
CA ARG A 136 6.59 20.10 2.37
C ARG A 136 6.21 21.31 3.21
N ASN A 137 4.93 21.46 3.50
CA ASN A 137 4.37 22.68 4.09
C ASN A 137 4.07 22.55 5.59
N VAL A 138 4.35 21.40 6.20
CA VAL A 138 4.03 21.12 7.60
C VAL A 138 5.26 20.71 8.37
N ALA A 139 5.62 21.46 9.39
CA ALA A 139 6.81 21.21 10.21
C ALA A 139 6.52 20.31 11.41
N GLU A 140 5.34 20.41 12.02
CA GLU A 140 5.02 19.76 13.29
C GLU A 140 4.50 18.32 13.15
N THR A 141 3.85 17.99 12.04
CA THR A 141 3.36 16.65 11.74
C THR A 141 4.25 15.98 10.70
N MET A 142 4.95 14.90 11.05
CA MET A 142 5.68 14.09 10.09
C MET A 142 4.71 13.27 9.25
N ILE A 143 4.76 13.41 7.92
CA ILE A 143 3.87 12.72 6.98
C ILE A 143 4.72 11.94 5.97
N ALA A 144 4.57 10.62 5.90
CA ALA A 144 5.32 9.78 4.98
C ALA A 144 4.42 8.71 4.32
N VAL A 145 4.92 8.10 3.26
CA VAL A 145 4.26 7.05 2.48
C VAL A 145 5.00 5.74 2.62
N THR A 146 4.28 4.63 2.69
CA THR A 146 4.83 3.28 2.47
C THR A 146 4.26 2.69 1.19
N ARG A 147 5.13 2.17 0.33
CA ARG A 147 4.77 1.57 -0.95
C ARG A 147 5.20 0.11 -0.93
N TYR A 148 4.27 -0.82 -1.20
CA TYR A 148 4.57 -2.23 -1.24
C TYR A 148 3.80 -2.99 -2.33
N GLY A 149 4.30 -4.20 -2.62
CA GLY A 149 3.72 -5.10 -3.59
C GLY A 149 2.54 -5.90 -3.04
N ASN A 150 2.43 -7.14 -3.48
CA ASN A 150 1.34 -8.01 -3.06
C ASN A 150 1.58 -8.58 -1.66
N VAL A 151 0.64 -8.33 -0.76
CA VAL A 151 0.62 -8.97 0.57
C VAL A 151 -0.02 -10.36 0.43
N ILE A 152 0.71 -11.40 0.84
CA ILE A 152 0.31 -12.81 0.75
C ILE A 152 -1.03 -13.02 1.44
N ALA A 153 -1.93 -13.77 0.79
CA ALA A 153 -3.24 -14.17 1.30
C ALA A 153 -4.15 -13.01 1.74
N SER A 154 -3.88 -11.78 1.30
CA SER A 154 -4.78 -10.65 1.58
C SER A 154 -6.16 -10.87 0.94
N ARG A 155 -7.23 -10.38 1.60
CA ARG A 155 -8.61 -10.51 1.11
C ARG A 155 -8.75 -9.96 -0.33
N GLY A 156 -9.35 -10.77 -1.21
CA GLY A 156 -9.54 -10.42 -2.63
C GLY A 156 -8.26 -10.50 -3.47
N SER A 157 -7.20 -11.15 -2.99
CA SER A 157 -6.00 -11.44 -3.75
C SER A 157 -6.07 -12.77 -4.49
N VAL A 158 -5.08 -13.00 -5.35
CA VAL A 158 -5.02 -14.18 -6.23
C VAL A 158 -4.91 -15.50 -5.47
N ILE A 159 -4.24 -15.55 -4.32
CA ILE A 159 -4.07 -16.79 -3.54
C ILE A 159 -5.41 -17.34 -3.02
N PRO A 160 -6.28 -16.57 -2.33
CA PRO A 160 -7.61 -17.03 -1.98
C PRO A 160 -8.44 -17.48 -3.19
N LEU A 161 -8.32 -16.80 -4.34
CA LEU A 161 -9.00 -17.19 -5.57
C LEU A 161 -8.56 -18.59 -6.02
N PHE A 162 -7.26 -18.86 -6.11
CA PHE A 162 -6.72 -20.15 -6.50
C PHE A 162 -7.13 -21.28 -5.53
N ILE A 163 -7.08 -21.00 -4.22
CA ILE A 163 -7.53 -21.95 -3.19
C ILE A 163 -9.02 -22.29 -3.38
N ASN A 164 -9.86 -21.31 -3.64
CA ASN A 164 -11.29 -21.54 -3.85
C ASN A 164 -11.55 -22.34 -5.14
N GLN A 165 -10.85 -22.05 -6.24
CA GLN A 165 -10.94 -22.82 -7.47
C GLN A 165 -10.49 -24.27 -7.27
N LEU A 166 -9.38 -24.52 -6.57
CA LEU A 166 -8.92 -25.85 -6.19
C LEU A 166 -9.96 -26.61 -5.37
N ARG A 167 -10.54 -25.96 -4.37
CA ARG A 167 -11.54 -26.60 -3.48
C ARG A 167 -12.84 -26.94 -4.19
N SER A 168 -13.31 -26.06 -5.10
CA SER A 168 -14.52 -26.29 -5.88
C SER A 168 -14.34 -27.25 -7.07
N GLY A 169 -13.10 -27.67 -7.37
CA GLY A 169 -12.80 -28.50 -8.55
C GLY A 169 -12.77 -27.74 -9.87
N ALA A 170 -12.95 -26.41 -9.84
CA ALA A 170 -12.87 -25.57 -11.04
C ALA A 170 -11.38 -25.37 -11.47
N PRO A 171 -11.08 -25.28 -12.77
CA PRO A 171 -9.73 -25.01 -13.23
C PRO A 171 -9.16 -23.72 -12.60
N ILE A 172 -7.87 -23.73 -12.24
CA ILE A 172 -7.20 -22.49 -11.81
C ILE A 172 -7.02 -21.63 -13.06
N THR A 173 -7.53 -20.38 -13.01
CA THR A 173 -7.39 -19.44 -14.11
C THR A 173 -6.23 -18.47 -13.86
N ILE A 174 -5.27 -18.44 -14.78
CA ILE A 174 -4.11 -17.52 -14.76
C ILE A 174 -4.08 -16.67 -16.04
N THR A 175 -3.57 -15.45 -15.92
CA THR A 175 -3.46 -14.53 -17.06
C THR A 175 -2.25 -14.84 -17.91
N ASN A 176 -1.08 -14.93 -17.30
CA ASN A 176 0.19 -15.32 -17.95
C ASN A 176 1.09 -16.01 -16.93
N PRO A 177 1.61 -17.22 -17.19
CA PRO A 177 2.47 -17.96 -16.27
C PRO A 177 3.78 -17.25 -15.94
N LYS A 178 4.34 -16.49 -16.90
CA LYS A 178 5.61 -15.75 -16.75
C LYS A 178 5.47 -14.41 -16.03
N MET A 179 4.26 -13.98 -15.76
CA MET A 179 3.98 -12.75 -15.02
C MET A 179 4.57 -12.82 -13.62
N THR A 180 5.20 -11.74 -13.14
CA THR A 180 5.80 -11.72 -11.81
C THR A 180 5.11 -10.75 -10.88
N ARG A 181 5.11 -11.09 -9.60
CA ARG A 181 4.59 -10.23 -8.53
C ARG A 181 5.53 -10.23 -7.35
N PHE A 182 5.72 -9.07 -6.76
CA PHE A 182 6.35 -8.99 -5.44
C PHE A 182 5.52 -9.72 -4.41
N MET A 183 6.18 -10.38 -3.48
CA MET A 183 5.53 -11.10 -2.39
C MET A 183 6.09 -10.65 -1.06
N MET A 184 5.19 -10.30 -0.14
CA MET A 184 5.56 -9.97 1.22
C MET A 184 4.53 -10.55 2.19
N SER A 185 4.98 -10.89 3.39
CA SER A 185 4.09 -11.30 4.46
C SER A 185 3.32 -10.10 5.04
N LEU A 186 2.28 -10.40 5.79
CA LEU A 186 1.53 -9.35 6.49
C LEU A 186 2.39 -8.69 7.58
N ASP A 187 3.26 -9.46 8.24
CA ASP A 187 4.18 -8.95 9.26
C ASP A 187 5.22 -8.02 8.64
N GLN A 188 5.82 -8.40 7.50
CA GLN A 188 6.72 -7.52 6.76
C GLN A 188 6.05 -6.19 6.35
N ALA A 189 4.77 -6.24 5.97
CA ALA A 189 4.02 -5.03 5.65
C ALA A 189 3.81 -4.12 6.88
N VAL A 190 3.63 -4.70 8.07
CA VAL A 190 3.56 -3.95 9.34
C VAL A 190 4.94 -3.39 9.71
N GLU A 191 6.01 -4.19 9.60
CA GLU A 191 7.38 -3.74 9.87
C GLU A 191 7.81 -2.55 8.98
N LEU A 192 7.41 -2.54 7.70
CA LEU A 192 7.65 -1.38 6.83
C LEU A 192 6.99 -0.10 7.36
N VAL A 193 5.78 -0.20 7.91
CA VAL A 193 5.10 0.95 8.51
C VAL A 193 5.79 1.41 9.79
N LEU A 194 6.22 0.49 10.65
CA LEU A 194 6.98 0.80 11.86
C LEU A 194 8.30 1.47 11.51
N PHE A 195 9.03 0.92 10.55
CA PHE A 195 10.27 1.50 10.04
C PHE A 195 10.05 2.95 9.53
N ALA A 196 8.96 3.20 8.81
CA ALA A 196 8.60 4.53 8.34
C ALA A 196 8.25 5.49 9.51
N PHE A 197 7.58 5.01 10.56
CA PHE A 197 7.33 5.82 11.76
C PHE A 197 8.62 6.20 12.48
N GLU A 198 9.60 5.31 12.53
CA GLU A 198 10.86 5.55 13.24
C GLU A 198 11.80 6.45 12.44
N ASN A 199 11.94 6.21 11.14
CA ASN A 199 13.01 6.76 10.30
C ASN A 199 12.54 7.85 9.33
N GLY A 200 11.22 8.11 9.24
CA GLY A 200 10.62 9.00 8.25
C GLY A 200 10.88 10.48 8.51
N LYS A 201 11.02 11.20 7.42
CA LYS A 201 10.89 12.66 7.33
C LYS A 201 9.69 12.99 6.47
N SER A 202 9.13 14.20 6.64
CA SER A 202 7.95 14.60 5.88
C SER A 202 8.19 14.56 4.38
N GLY A 203 7.27 13.89 3.68
CA GLY A 203 7.31 13.68 2.23
C GLY A 203 8.11 12.46 1.76
N ASP A 204 8.76 11.72 2.66
CA ASP A 204 9.48 10.49 2.30
C ASP A 204 8.53 9.39 1.81
N ILE A 205 9.02 8.57 0.88
CA ILE A 205 8.36 7.32 0.48
C ILE A 205 9.30 6.16 0.83
N PHE A 206 8.79 5.20 1.60
CA PHE A 206 9.51 3.99 1.96
C PHE A 206 9.05 2.79 1.15
N VAL A 207 10.00 2.00 0.69
CA VAL A 207 9.78 0.81 -0.13
C VAL A 207 10.55 -0.37 0.45
N GLN A 208 9.88 -1.50 0.64
CA GLN A 208 10.56 -2.72 1.05
C GLN A 208 11.20 -3.42 -0.15
N LYS A 209 12.41 -3.95 0.04
CA LYS A 209 13.09 -4.84 -0.91
C LYS A 209 12.46 -6.24 -0.84
N ALA A 210 11.31 -6.40 -1.48
CA ALA A 210 10.56 -7.64 -1.44
C ALA A 210 11.02 -8.62 -2.54
N PRO A 211 11.05 -9.94 -2.26
CA PRO A 211 11.26 -10.95 -3.30
C PRO A 211 10.06 -11.01 -4.24
N ALA A 212 10.25 -11.62 -5.41
CA ALA A 212 9.19 -11.85 -6.36
C ALA A 212 9.04 -13.30 -6.75
N VAL A 213 7.84 -13.66 -7.21
CA VAL A 213 7.50 -15.00 -7.71
C VAL A 213 6.81 -14.91 -9.06
N THR A 214 7.00 -15.92 -9.92
CA THR A 214 6.19 -16.10 -11.12
C THR A 214 4.81 -16.64 -10.74
N ILE A 215 3.78 -16.30 -11.53
CA ILE A 215 2.44 -16.85 -11.31
C ILE A 215 2.41 -18.35 -11.45
N GLU A 216 3.21 -18.91 -12.36
CA GLU A 216 3.37 -20.37 -12.54
C GLU A 216 3.88 -21.04 -11.26
N LEU A 217 4.99 -20.54 -10.69
CA LEU A 217 5.54 -21.09 -9.45
C LEU A 217 4.53 -20.99 -8.30
N LEU A 218 3.87 -19.84 -8.15
CA LEU A 218 2.85 -19.62 -7.12
C LEU A 218 1.71 -20.64 -7.22
N VAL A 219 1.19 -20.90 -8.43
CA VAL A 219 0.13 -21.87 -8.66
C VAL A 219 0.61 -23.29 -8.32
N ASN A 220 1.80 -23.69 -8.79
CA ASN A 220 2.35 -25.02 -8.54
C ASN A 220 2.59 -25.25 -7.04
N THR A 221 3.10 -24.25 -6.33
CA THR A 221 3.27 -24.29 -4.87
C THR A 221 1.94 -24.50 -4.15
N ILE A 222 0.91 -23.72 -4.51
CA ILE A 222 -0.43 -23.86 -3.91
C ILE A 222 -1.05 -25.23 -4.20
N LYS A 223 -0.93 -25.74 -5.44
CA LYS A 223 -1.40 -27.08 -5.83
C LYS A 223 -0.75 -28.18 -4.95
N ASN A 224 0.57 -28.05 -4.74
CA ASN A 224 1.32 -29.02 -3.93
C ASN A 224 0.92 -28.96 -2.45
N ILE A 225 0.80 -27.75 -1.87
CA ILE A 225 0.37 -27.55 -0.47
C ILE A 225 -1.03 -28.15 -0.22
N ILE A 226 -1.93 -28.01 -1.19
CA ILE A 226 -3.32 -28.51 -1.06
C ILE A 226 -3.42 -30.01 -1.44
N GLY A 227 -2.34 -30.65 -1.87
CA GLY A 227 -2.32 -32.07 -2.25
C GLY A 227 -2.98 -32.36 -3.60
N ARG A 228 -3.08 -31.40 -4.49
CA ARG A 228 -3.67 -31.54 -5.85
C ARG A 228 -2.69 -31.15 -6.98
N PRO A 229 -1.49 -31.77 -7.09
CA PRO A 229 -0.45 -31.35 -8.02
C PRO A 229 -0.86 -31.43 -9.51
N LYS A 230 -1.78 -32.35 -9.85
CA LYS A 230 -2.28 -32.56 -11.23
C LYS A 230 -3.52 -31.72 -11.58
N HIS A 231 -3.95 -30.80 -10.69
CA HIS A 231 -5.14 -29.98 -10.95
C HIS A 231 -4.96 -29.11 -12.20
N GLU A 232 -6.03 -28.97 -12.98
CA GLU A 232 -6.02 -28.23 -14.25
C GLU A 232 -5.73 -26.74 -14.02
N VAL A 233 -4.90 -26.17 -14.91
CA VAL A 233 -4.59 -24.74 -14.97
C VAL A 233 -4.93 -24.24 -16.37
N LYS A 234 -5.77 -23.20 -16.46
CA LYS A 234 -6.19 -22.58 -17.71
C LYS A 234 -5.60 -21.18 -17.84
N THR A 235 -4.82 -20.95 -18.89
CA THR A 235 -4.35 -19.59 -19.23
C THR A 235 -5.45 -18.84 -19.99
N ILE A 236 -5.85 -17.66 -19.46
CA ILE A 236 -6.95 -16.85 -20.00
C ILE A 236 -6.48 -15.60 -20.74
N GLY A 237 -5.17 -15.32 -20.78
CA GLY A 237 -4.60 -14.10 -21.36
C GLY A 237 -4.59 -12.91 -20.38
N THR A 238 -3.83 -11.87 -20.72
CA THR A 238 -3.67 -10.66 -19.90
C THR A 238 -4.97 -9.86 -19.87
N ARG A 239 -5.40 -9.48 -18.68
CA ARG A 239 -6.60 -8.65 -18.49
C ARG A 239 -6.27 -7.18 -18.72
N HIS A 240 -7.31 -6.38 -18.97
CA HIS A 240 -7.16 -4.93 -19.01
C HIS A 240 -6.59 -4.38 -17.69
N GLY A 241 -5.62 -3.50 -17.79
CA GLY A 241 -5.00 -2.87 -16.62
C GLY A 241 -4.06 -3.75 -15.80
N GLU A 242 -3.65 -4.93 -16.31
CA GLU A 242 -2.64 -5.80 -15.70
C GLU A 242 -1.27 -5.66 -16.39
N LYS A 243 -0.21 -5.52 -15.59
CA LYS A 243 1.19 -5.48 -16.04
C LYS A 243 1.80 -6.88 -16.02
N LEU A 244 2.79 -7.15 -16.89
CA LEU A 244 3.60 -8.36 -16.84
C LEU A 244 4.46 -8.43 -15.58
N TYR A 245 4.96 -7.29 -15.13
CA TYR A 245 5.70 -7.12 -13.89
C TYR A 245 5.27 -5.83 -13.19
N GLU A 246 5.49 -5.73 -11.91
CA GLU A 246 5.22 -4.55 -11.11
C GLU A 246 6.52 -3.82 -10.76
N THR A 247 6.46 -2.50 -10.73
CA THR A 247 7.60 -1.64 -10.37
C THR A 247 7.34 -1.00 -9.01
N LEU A 248 8.36 -0.95 -8.17
CA LEU A 248 8.31 -0.29 -6.85
C LEU A 248 9.03 1.05 -6.84
N LEU A 249 10.10 1.20 -7.64
CA LEU A 249 10.80 2.47 -7.85
C LEU A 249 11.00 2.71 -9.34
N THR A 250 10.68 3.95 -9.78
CA THR A 250 11.02 4.41 -11.13
C THR A 250 12.53 4.65 -11.26
N LYS A 251 13.04 4.82 -12.49
CA LYS A 251 14.42 5.21 -12.72
C LYS A 251 14.80 6.49 -12.01
N GLU A 252 13.93 7.51 -12.07
CA GLU A 252 14.14 8.80 -11.39
C GLU A 252 14.18 8.66 -9.87
N GLU A 253 13.32 7.81 -9.31
CA GLU A 253 13.31 7.52 -7.87
C GLU A 253 14.57 6.76 -7.45
N MET A 254 15.05 5.80 -8.26
CA MET A 254 16.27 5.03 -7.98
C MET A 254 17.51 5.91 -7.86
N VAL A 255 17.64 6.96 -8.68
CA VAL A 255 18.75 7.92 -8.61
C VAL A 255 18.79 8.64 -7.26
N LYS A 256 17.62 8.89 -6.67
CA LYS A 256 17.47 9.62 -5.39
C LYS A 256 17.30 8.71 -4.19
N ALA A 257 17.07 7.42 -4.43
CA ALA A 257 16.80 6.47 -3.37
C ALA A 257 18.02 6.25 -2.48
N ILE A 258 17.79 6.28 -1.18
CA ILE A 258 18.77 5.96 -0.17
C ILE A 258 18.56 4.51 0.24
N ASP A 259 19.62 3.70 0.10
CA ASP A 259 19.62 2.31 0.56
C ASP A 259 19.72 2.27 2.09
N MET A 260 18.72 1.64 2.73
CA MET A 260 18.62 1.47 4.18
C MET A 260 18.59 -0.02 4.58
N GLY A 261 19.33 -0.87 3.87
CA GLY A 261 19.34 -2.31 4.10
C GLY A 261 18.15 -3.00 3.46
N GLU A 262 17.19 -3.44 4.24
CA GLU A 262 15.96 -4.10 3.75
C GLU A 262 14.96 -3.13 3.08
N TYR A 263 15.23 -1.82 3.14
CA TYR A 263 14.33 -0.79 2.64
C TYR A 263 15.06 0.20 1.74
N PHE A 264 14.31 0.80 0.82
CA PHE A 264 14.69 2.05 0.16
C PHE A 264 13.89 3.21 0.76
N ARG A 265 14.55 4.35 0.93
CA ARG A 265 13.91 5.62 1.25
C ARG A 265 14.06 6.53 0.04
N ILE A 266 12.96 7.03 -0.47
CA ILE A 266 12.91 8.05 -1.51
C ILE A 266 12.64 9.38 -0.80
N PRO A 267 13.62 10.30 -0.70
CA PRO A 267 13.41 11.57 -0.04
C PRO A 267 12.43 12.45 -0.83
N ALA A 268 11.71 13.30 -0.09
CA ALA A 268 10.86 14.31 -0.71
C ALA A 268 11.66 15.20 -1.67
N ASP A 269 11.04 15.55 -2.78
CA ASP A 269 11.57 16.60 -3.63
C ASP A 269 11.38 17.96 -2.94
N THR A 270 12.45 18.51 -2.43
CA THR A 270 12.47 19.78 -1.68
C THR A 270 12.75 20.99 -2.59
N ARG A 271 12.80 20.79 -3.92
CA ARG A 271 13.00 21.88 -4.87
C ARG A 271 11.87 22.90 -4.75
N ASP A 272 12.26 24.16 -4.66
CA ASP A 272 11.32 25.28 -4.63
C ASP A 272 10.63 25.41 -6.00
N LEU A 273 9.38 25.93 -6.02
CA LEU A 273 8.61 26.27 -7.23
C LEU A 273 9.25 27.39 -8.08
N ASN A 274 10.53 27.68 -7.88
CA ASN A 274 11.25 28.61 -8.72
C ASN A 274 11.50 27.94 -10.08
N TYR A 275 10.58 28.16 -11.01
CA TYR A 275 10.52 27.54 -12.34
C TYR A 275 11.84 27.65 -13.14
N ASN A 276 12.67 28.64 -12.90
CA ASN A 276 13.93 28.82 -13.63
C ASN A 276 14.92 27.68 -13.36
N LYS A 277 15.04 27.20 -12.11
CA LYS A 277 15.90 26.04 -11.78
C LYS A 277 15.34 24.72 -12.27
N PHE A 278 14.03 24.61 -12.46
CA PHE A 278 13.39 23.37 -12.90
C PHE A 278 13.67 23.04 -14.37
N PHE A 279 13.94 24.04 -15.19
CA PHE A 279 14.15 23.90 -16.64
C PHE A 279 15.62 23.94 -17.08
N GLU A 280 16.54 24.37 -16.22
CA GLU A 280 17.94 24.62 -16.61
C GLU A 280 18.92 23.50 -16.21
N GLU A 281 18.57 22.63 -15.27
CA GLU A 281 19.45 21.56 -14.80
C GLU A 281 18.76 20.18 -14.95
N GLY A 282 19.11 19.42 -15.99
CA GLY A 282 18.77 17.99 -16.14
C GLY A 282 19.73 17.11 -15.33
N GLU A 283 19.30 15.91 -14.93
CA GLU A 283 20.16 14.89 -14.30
C GLU A 283 20.71 13.94 -15.38
N GLU A 284 22.00 14.02 -15.71
CA GLU A 284 22.66 13.14 -16.68
C GLU A 284 22.66 11.67 -16.24
N VAL A 285 22.66 11.40 -14.94
CA VAL A 285 22.67 10.04 -14.35
C VAL A 285 21.39 9.23 -14.62
N LEU A 286 20.30 9.89 -15.00
CA LEU A 286 19.02 9.23 -15.33
C LEU A 286 19.11 8.25 -16.50
N ASN A 287 20.03 8.43 -17.43
CA ASN A 287 20.16 7.57 -18.60
C ASN A 287 20.75 6.19 -18.27
N GLU A 288 21.53 6.08 -17.20
CA GLU A 288 22.20 4.85 -16.75
C GLU A 288 21.45 4.12 -15.62
N ALA A 289 20.52 4.79 -14.94
CA ALA A 289 19.77 4.21 -13.84
C ALA A 289 18.77 3.16 -14.31
N GLY A 290 18.71 2.03 -13.61
CA GLY A 290 17.66 1.01 -13.75
C GLY A 290 16.46 1.30 -12.84
N GLU A 291 15.31 0.74 -13.15
CA GLU A 291 14.14 0.73 -12.24
C GLU A 291 14.20 -0.49 -11.31
N TYR A 292 13.52 -0.44 -10.16
CA TYR A 292 13.36 -1.59 -9.27
C TYR A 292 12.00 -2.24 -9.47
N HIS A 293 11.99 -3.45 -10.04
CA HIS A 293 10.76 -4.13 -10.42
C HIS A 293 10.81 -5.65 -10.13
N SER A 294 9.66 -6.31 -10.20
CA SER A 294 9.52 -7.73 -9.83
C SER A 294 10.24 -8.71 -10.78
N HIS A 295 10.78 -8.25 -11.92
CA HIS A 295 11.64 -9.07 -12.79
C HIS A 295 13.12 -9.02 -12.41
N ASN A 296 13.61 -7.98 -11.72
CA ASN A 296 15.03 -7.82 -11.35
C ASN A 296 15.32 -7.91 -9.84
N THR A 297 14.33 -8.25 -9.03
CA THR A 297 14.51 -8.53 -7.61
C THR A 297 14.85 -10.00 -7.36
N HIS A 298 15.22 -10.33 -6.11
CA HIS A 298 15.41 -11.72 -5.68
C HIS A 298 14.17 -12.57 -5.98
N ARG A 299 14.38 -13.78 -6.53
CA ARG A 299 13.32 -14.72 -6.89
C ARG A 299 13.15 -15.77 -5.81
N LEU A 300 11.90 -16.01 -5.42
CA LEU A 300 11.54 -17.20 -4.66
C LEU A 300 11.62 -18.43 -5.57
N ASN A 301 12.09 -19.57 -5.02
CA ASN A 301 12.27 -20.85 -5.67
C ASN A 301 11.24 -21.86 -5.17
#